data_cea73e4797a56461bd62a8d7f7b35e9d
#
_entry.id   cea73e4797a56461bd62a8d7f7b35e9d
#
_cell.length_a   1.000
_cell.length_b   1.000
_cell.length_c   1.000
_cell.angle_alpha   90.00
_cell.angle_beta   90.00
_cell.angle_gamma   90.00
#
_symmetry.space_group_name_H-M   'P 1'
#
loop_
_entity.id
_entity.type
_entity.pdbx_description
1 polymer ?
#
loop_
_entity_poly.entity_id
_entity_poly.type
_entity_poly.pdbx_seq_one_letter_code
_entity_poly.pdbx_strand_id
1 'polypeptide(L)'
;MKKSDFKLFGGEMLTVFGQEIKVLEKVYAMLYKSAGYISSDEDEFGYPSYKKQMLDCPYVHLLHVAGRLDVDTEGLLLLSNDGQFIHQVISPKRDKEKEYEVWLQSPISLTDCEQLKN
;
A
#
# COMPACT_ATOMS: atom_id res chain seq x y z
N MET A 1 2.39 22.10 -24.13
CA MET A 1 1.31 22.21 -23.14
C MET A 1 1.74 23.14 -22.03
N LYS A 2 1.03 24.22 -21.78
CA LYS A 2 1.33 25.09 -20.65
C LYS A 2 1.23 24.29 -19.36
N LYS A 3 2.13 24.56 -18.42
CA LYS A 3 2.04 24.08 -17.05
C LYS A 3 0.63 24.37 -16.55
N SER A 4 -0.15 23.35 -16.34
CA SER A 4 -1.57 23.54 -16.30
C SER A 4 -2.16 23.10 -14.98
N ASP A 5 -3.12 23.87 -14.55
CA ASP A 5 -4.07 23.50 -13.52
C ASP A 5 -5.12 22.51 -14.06
N PHE A 6 -4.88 21.94 -15.24
CA PHE A 6 -5.80 21.01 -15.89
C PHE A 6 -5.82 19.69 -15.14
N LYS A 7 -6.97 19.33 -14.60
CA LYS A 7 -7.19 18.08 -13.87
C LYS A 7 -7.88 17.07 -14.77
N LEU A 8 -7.31 15.87 -14.80
CA LEU A 8 -7.91 14.73 -15.47
C LEU A 8 -8.62 13.83 -14.44
N PHE A 9 -9.79 13.36 -14.80
CA PHE A 9 -10.55 12.38 -14.02
C PHE A 9 -10.42 11.00 -14.65
N GLY A 10 -10.57 9.94 -13.86
CA GLY A 10 -10.49 8.58 -14.36
C GLY A 10 -11.54 8.29 -15.43
N GLY A 11 -11.18 7.49 -16.43
CA GLY A 11 -12.06 7.07 -17.50
C GLY A 11 -12.11 8.00 -18.72
N GLU A 12 -11.51 9.19 -18.64
CA GLU A 12 -11.48 10.14 -19.77
C GLU A 12 -10.51 9.70 -20.86
N MET A 13 -10.83 10.05 -22.10
CA MET A 13 -9.92 9.87 -23.23
C MET A 13 -9.13 11.15 -23.45
N LEU A 14 -7.83 11.01 -23.59
CA LEU A 14 -6.90 12.09 -23.86
C LEU A 14 -6.12 11.81 -25.15
N THR A 15 -6.04 12.80 -26.03
CA THR A 15 -5.24 12.70 -27.24
C THR A 15 -3.88 13.35 -27.00
N VAL A 16 -2.81 12.58 -27.15
CA VAL A 16 -1.43 13.03 -27.02
C VAL A 16 -0.65 12.61 -28.26
N PHE A 17 -0.06 13.58 -28.97
CA PHE A 17 0.68 13.34 -30.23
C PHE A 17 -0.13 12.51 -31.24
N GLY A 18 -1.44 12.76 -31.36
CA GLY A 18 -2.31 12.05 -32.26
C GLY A 18 -2.75 10.65 -31.81
N GLN A 19 -2.32 10.22 -30.63
CA GLN A 19 -2.74 8.94 -30.02
C GLN A 19 -3.77 9.17 -28.93
N GLU A 20 -4.81 8.35 -28.94
CA GLU A 20 -5.80 8.34 -27.89
C GLU A 20 -5.30 7.49 -26.72
N ILE A 21 -5.30 8.10 -25.53
CA ILE A 21 -4.87 7.46 -24.28
C ILE A 21 -6.02 7.57 -23.28
N LYS A 22 -6.45 6.43 -22.74
CA LYS A 22 -7.45 6.43 -21.68
C LYS A 22 -6.80 6.83 -20.34
N VAL A 23 -7.39 7.82 -19.68
CA VAL A 23 -6.96 8.20 -18.32
C VAL A 23 -7.33 7.08 -17.36
N LEU A 24 -6.36 6.60 -16.63
CA LEU A 24 -6.54 5.51 -15.68
C LEU A 24 -7.49 5.95 -14.56
N GLU A 25 -8.46 5.11 -14.28
CA GLU A 25 -9.36 5.28 -13.14
C GLU A 25 -8.63 4.95 -11.82
N LYS A 26 -9.28 5.27 -10.71
CA LYS A 26 -8.79 4.90 -9.38
C LYS A 26 -8.81 3.38 -9.23
N VAL A 27 -7.69 2.84 -8.77
CA VAL A 27 -7.49 1.42 -8.56
C VAL A 27 -7.27 1.16 -7.08
N TYR A 28 -7.93 0.15 -6.55
CA TYR A 28 -7.79 -0.32 -5.18
C TYR A 28 -7.42 -1.80 -5.22
N ALA A 29 -6.37 -2.16 -4.53
CA ALA A 29 -5.87 -3.53 -4.52
C ALA A 29 -5.53 -3.98 -3.12
N MET A 30 -5.59 -5.29 -2.91
CA MET A 30 -5.15 -5.95 -1.70
C MET A 30 -4.03 -6.92 -2.05
N LEU A 31 -2.98 -6.92 -1.27
CA LEU A 31 -1.88 -7.87 -1.38
C LEU A 31 -1.71 -8.59 -0.05
N TYR A 32 -1.55 -9.90 -0.10
CA TYR A 32 -0.98 -10.63 1.03
C TYR A 32 0.53 -10.56 0.92
N LYS A 33 1.14 -9.63 1.69
CA LYS A 33 2.59 -9.48 1.69
C LYS A 33 3.24 -10.66 2.41
N SER A 34 4.20 -11.31 1.76
CA SER A 34 5.01 -12.35 2.38
C SER A 34 6.15 -11.74 3.22
N ALA A 35 6.63 -12.50 4.20
CA ALA A 35 7.86 -12.14 4.91
C ALA A 35 9.04 -12.08 3.94
N GLY A 36 9.98 -11.20 4.22
CA GLY A 36 11.15 -10.98 3.38
C GLY A 36 11.03 -9.84 2.37
N TYR A 37 9.84 -9.25 2.22
CA TYR A 37 9.60 -8.10 1.35
C TYR A 37 9.40 -6.84 2.18
N ILE A 38 9.99 -5.75 1.72
CA ILE A 38 9.81 -4.44 2.36
C ILE A 38 8.55 -3.73 1.82
N SER A 39 7.82 -3.05 2.69
CA SER A 39 6.63 -2.26 2.34
C SER A 39 7.04 -0.90 1.77
N SER A 40 7.88 -0.92 0.75
CA SER A 40 8.35 0.26 0.03
C SER A 40 8.19 0.06 -1.47
N ASP A 41 8.03 1.15 -2.20
CA ASP A 41 7.89 1.09 -3.66
C ASP A 41 9.16 0.63 -4.36
N GLU A 42 10.31 0.74 -3.68
CA GLU A 42 11.61 0.30 -4.20
C GLU A 42 12.31 -0.62 -3.20
N ASP A 43 13.30 -1.36 -3.70
CA ASP A 43 14.14 -2.20 -2.87
C ASP A 43 14.94 -1.32 -1.89
N GLU A 44 14.93 -1.66 -0.62
CA GLU A 44 15.64 -0.91 0.42
C GLU A 44 16.27 -1.86 1.44
N PHE A 45 17.39 -1.44 2.01
CA PHE A 45 18.08 -2.17 3.10
C PHE A 45 18.40 -3.64 2.77
N GLY A 46 18.60 -3.94 1.50
CA GLY A 46 18.87 -5.31 1.04
C GLY A 46 17.62 -6.19 0.89
N TYR A 47 16.43 -5.63 1.06
CA TYR A 47 15.17 -6.35 0.89
C TYR A 47 14.46 -5.94 -0.39
N PRO A 48 13.85 -6.90 -1.10
CA PRO A 48 13.05 -6.57 -2.29
C PRO A 48 11.74 -5.89 -1.91
N SER A 49 11.31 -4.97 -2.77
CA SER A 49 10.01 -4.32 -2.65
C SER A 49 8.86 -5.32 -2.74
N TYR A 50 7.79 -5.07 -1.99
CA TYR A 50 6.52 -5.81 -2.09
C TYR A 50 5.99 -5.88 -3.53
N LYS A 51 6.31 -4.91 -4.37
CA LYS A 51 5.88 -4.89 -5.78
C LYS A 51 6.38 -6.08 -6.57
N LYS A 52 7.46 -6.71 -6.15
CA LYS A 52 7.98 -7.92 -6.79
C LYS A 52 7.08 -9.15 -6.60
N GLN A 53 6.16 -9.10 -5.65
CA GLN A 53 5.15 -10.16 -5.47
C GLN A 53 3.97 -10.02 -6.44
N MET A 54 3.83 -8.90 -7.12
CA MET A 54 2.68 -8.59 -7.96
C MET A 54 3.09 -8.12 -9.36
N LEU A 55 4.13 -8.72 -9.91
CA LEU A 55 4.66 -8.37 -11.23
C LEU A 55 3.67 -8.65 -12.38
N ASP A 56 2.73 -9.53 -12.17
CA ASP A 56 1.65 -9.83 -13.09
C ASP A 56 0.50 -8.80 -13.05
N CYS A 57 0.52 -7.90 -12.10
CA CYS A 57 -0.45 -6.81 -12.04
C CYS A 57 -0.05 -5.70 -13.04
N PRO A 58 -0.90 -5.39 -14.02
CA PRO A 58 -0.54 -4.43 -15.07
C PRO A 58 -0.38 -2.99 -14.55
N TYR A 59 -0.90 -2.68 -13.36
CA TYR A 59 -0.87 -1.33 -12.78
C TYR A 59 0.09 -1.20 -11.60
N VAL A 60 0.94 -2.19 -11.37
CA VAL A 60 1.81 -2.23 -10.18
C VAL A 60 2.64 -0.96 -10.00
N HIS A 61 3.13 -0.40 -11.10
CA HIS A 61 3.97 0.81 -11.08
C HIS A 61 3.21 2.08 -10.70
N LEU A 62 1.89 2.06 -10.74
CA LEU A 62 1.03 3.19 -10.38
C LEU A 62 0.51 3.10 -8.94
N LEU A 63 0.64 1.93 -8.32
CA LEU A 63 0.11 1.70 -6.99
C LEU A 63 1.11 2.12 -5.91
N HIS A 64 0.56 2.64 -4.83
CA HIS A 64 1.30 2.98 -3.61
C HIS A 64 0.67 2.27 -2.43
N VAL A 65 1.48 1.96 -1.44
CA VAL A 65 1.03 1.24 -0.25
C VAL A 65 0.30 2.18 0.72
N ALA A 66 -0.81 1.71 1.26
CA ALA A 66 -1.54 2.40 2.33
C ALA A 66 -1.22 1.75 3.67
N GLY A 67 -0.13 2.19 4.27
CA GLY A 67 0.41 1.61 5.50
C GLY A 67 1.62 0.72 5.22
N ARG A 68 2.23 0.22 6.28
CA ARG A 68 3.45 -0.58 6.18
C ARG A 68 3.39 -1.76 7.15
N LEU A 69 3.85 -2.91 6.71
CA LEU A 69 4.19 -4.04 7.55
C LEU A 69 5.71 -4.19 7.59
N ASP A 70 6.24 -4.64 8.70
CA ASP A 70 7.66 -4.94 8.81
C ASP A 70 8.08 -6.02 7.81
N VAL A 71 9.37 -6.09 7.50
CA VAL A 71 9.90 -7.05 6.52
C VAL A 71 9.56 -8.49 6.88
N ASP A 72 9.67 -8.83 8.15
CA ASP A 72 9.41 -10.17 8.68
C ASP A 72 7.93 -10.43 9.00
N THR A 73 7.06 -9.44 8.84
CA THR A 73 5.62 -9.56 9.02
C THR A 73 4.96 -9.91 7.68
N GLU A 74 4.04 -10.83 7.70
CA GLU A 74 3.20 -11.16 6.54
C GLU A 74 1.75 -10.79 6.81
N GLY A 75 1.00 -10.51 5.75
CA GLY A 75 -0.41 -10.19 5.86
C GLY A 75 -0.88 -9.12 4.89
N LEU A 76 -2.00 -8.50 5.23
CA LEU A 76 -2.72 -7.58 4.36
C LEU A 76 -1.98 -6.25 4.17
N LEU A 77 -1.72 -5.91 2.92
CA LEU A 77 -1.40 -4.56 2.47
C LEU A 77 -2.52 -4.04 1.56
N LEU A 78 -2.95 -2.82 1.79
CA LEU A 78 -3.84 -2.09 0.89
C LEU A 78 -3.02 -1.21 -0.02
N LEU A 79 -3.39 -1.17 -1.30
CA LEU A 79 -2.67 -0.46 -2.34
C LEU A 79 -3.64 0.37 -3.17
N SER A 80 -3.23 1.54 -3.60
CA SER A 80 -4.05 2.37 -4.47
C SER A 80 -3.21 3.42 -5.20
N ASN A 81 -3.76 3.95 -6.28
CA ASN A 81 -3.29 5.18 -6.90
C ASN A 81 -4.09 6.41 -6.42
N ASP A 82 -5.03 6.21 -5.48
CA ASP A 82 -5.85 7.26 -4.89
C ASP A 82 -5.20 7.78 -3.61
N GLY A 83 -4.52 8.92 -3.70
CA GLY A 83 -3.83 9.53 -2.56
C GLY A 83 -4.76 9.88 -1.40
N GLN A 84 -6.00 10.27 -1.67
CA GLN A 84 -6.97 10.57 -0.60
C GLN A 84 -7.35 9.31 0.16
N PHE A 85 -7.57 8.21 -0.53
CA PHE A 85 -7.83 6.92 0.09
C PHE A 85 -6.66 6.48 0.98
N ILE A 86 -5.44 6.55 0.46
CA ILE A 86 -4.24 6.20 1.22
C ILE A 86 -4.15 7.04 2.49
N HIS A 87 -4.32 8.36 2.35
CA HIS A 87 -4.28 9.27 3.50
C HIS A 87 -5.34 8.93 4.54
N GLN A 88 -6.56 8.58 4.12
CA GLN A 88 -7.64 8.19 5.03
C GLN A 88 -7.32 6.89 5.79
N VAL A 89 -6.65 5.95 5.13
CA VAL A 89 -6.29 4.66 5.74
C VAL A 89 -5.18 4.83 6.78
N ILE A 90 -4.15 5.62 6.47
CA ILE A 90 -2.96 5.76 7.33
C ILE A 90 -3.07 6.86 8.37
N SER A 91 -4.06 7.76 8.28
CA SER A 91 -4.19 8.90 9.17
C SER A 91 -4.46 8.45 10.61
N PRO A 92 -3.64 8.90 11.60
CA PRO A 92 -3.87 8.58 13.00
C PRO A 92 -5.21 9.10 13.53
N LYS A 93 -5.75 10.16 12.92
CA LYS A 93 -7.03 10.77 13.32
C LYS A 93 -8.24 9.92 12.98
N ARG A 94 -8.08 8.92 12.13
CA ARG A 94 -9.18 8.06 11.67
C ARG A 94 -9.28 6.74 12.42
N ASP A 95 -8.31 6.46 13.27
CA ASP A 95 -8.28 5.33 14.20
C ASP A 95 -8.82 4.01 13.61
N LYS A 96 -8.14 3.55 12.55
CA LYS A 96 -8.45 2.27 11.92
C LYS A 96 -7.87 1.13 12.73
N GLU A 97 -8.71 0.23 13.18
CA GLU A 97 -8.26 -0.96 13.90
C GLU A 97 -7.40 -1.85 13.02
N LYS A 98 -6.36 -2.43 13.61
CA LYS A 98 -5.48 -3.42 12.99
C LYS A 98 -5.33 -4.59 13.93
N GLU A 99 -5.40 -5.78 13.36
CA GLU A 99 -5.25 -7.02 14.11
C GLU A 99 -4.00 -7.74 13.67
N TYR A 100 -3.17 -8.16 14.64
CA TYR A 100 -1.96 -8.92 14.40
C TYR A 100 -2.00 -10.22 15.20
N GLU A 101 -1.71 -11.33 14.53
CA GLU A 101 -1.47 -12.61 15.17
C GLU A 101 0.05 -12.78 15.35
N VAL A 102 0.48 -13.06 16.58
CA VAL A 102 1.90 -13.16 16.92
C VAL A 102 2.18 -14.51 17.58
N TRP A 103 3.14 -15.24 17.01
CA TRP A 103 3.64 -16.48 17.61
C TRP A 103 4.85 -16.18 18.49
N LEU A 104 4.75 -16.53 19.76
CA LEU A 104 5.77 -16.24 20.77
C LEU A 104 6.60 -17.49 21.06
N GLN A 105 7.87 -17.30 21.35
CA GLN A 105 8.76 -18.40 21.77
C GLN A 105 8.41 -18.94 23.15
N SER A 106 7.84 -18.11 23.99
CA SER A 106 7.49 -18.46 25.38
C SER A 106 6.08 -18.02 25.68
N PRO A 107 5.38 -18.74 26.58
CA PRO A 107 4.07 -18.29 27.05
C PRO A 107 4.14 -16.90 27.66
N ILE A 108 3.09 -16.11 27.40
CA ILE A 108 2.95 -14.76 27.92
C ILE A 108 1.94 -14.78 29.07
N SER A 109 2.23 -14.04 30.14
CA SER A 109 1.33 -13.92 31.29
C SER A 109 0.27 -12.86 31.07
N LEU A 110 -0.81 -12.90 31.89
CA LEU A 110 -1.81 -11.84 31.86
C LEU A 110 -1.24 -10.46 32.22
N THR A 111 -0.25 -10.44 33.11
CA THR A 111 0.46 -9.20 33.48
C THR A 111 1.19 -8.60 32.29
N ASP A 112 1.85 -9.45 31.49
CA ASP A 112 2.52 -9.01 30.27
C ASP A 112 1.51 -8.44 29.27
N CYS A 113 0.37 -9.09 29.10
CA CYS A 113 -0.71 -8.61 28.24
C CYS A 113 -1.21 -7.23 28.66
N GLU A 114 -1.37 -7.00 29.97
CA GLU A 114 -1.78 -5.70 30.49
C GLU A 114 -0.72 -4.61 30.22
N GLN A 115 0.55 -4.93 30.30
CA GLN A 115 1.63 -4.00 29.98
C GLN A 115 1.65 -3.62 28.49
N LEU A 116 1.32 -4.54 27.61
CA LEU A 116 1.25 -4.28 26.17
C LEU A 116 0.11 -3.36 25.76
N LYS A 117 -0.93 -3.21 26.59
CA LYS A 117 -2.06 -2.31 26.33
C LYS A 117 -1.70 -0.83 26.48
N ASN A 118 -0.64 -0.53 27.13
CA ASN A 118 -0.18 0.84 27.39
C ASN A 118 0.83 1.29 26.31
#